data_675e70dd30ec8a2f34d771cfbc19e351
#
_entry.id   675e70dd30ec8a2f34d771cfbc19e351
#
_cell.length_a   1.000
_cell.length_b   1.000
_cell.length_c   1.000
_cell.angle_alpha   90.00
_cell.angle_beta   90.00
_cell.angle_gamma   90.00
#
_symmetry.space_group_name_H-M   'P 1'
#
loop_
_entity.id
_entity.type
_entity.pdbx_description
1 polymer ?
#
loop_
_entity_poly.entity_id
_entity_poly.type
_entity_poly.pdbx_seq_one_letter_code
_entity_poly.pdbx_strand_id
1 'polypeptide(L)'
;MNDTRNPQTAAAEARANYREVTSKLGALGLDTAIPEGVRALAENTVDRTREAYHRSTDAFDASVATFEKSFDAAGQGAAAFNRKIIDIARRNLDASFDLAKSLAGAKNLTDMVELQTAFWRKQFGTLTAQAEEVRALSTKVTADAAEALKEHMARSAKARN
;
A
#
# COMPACT_ATOMS: atom_id res chain seq x y z
N MET A 1 24.52 -4.29 -21.83
CA MET A 1 23.34 -5.05 -22.21
C MET A 1 22.34 -4.94 -21.08
N ASN A 2 21.39 -4.00 -21.17
CA ASN A 2 20.33 -3.78 -20.16
C ASN A 2 19.14 -4.65 -20.54
N ASP A 3 18.98 -5.75 -19.82
CA ASP A 3 17.79 -6.60 -19.93
C ASP A 3 16.66 -5.96 -19.11
N THR A 4 15.99 -4.97 -19.70
CA THR A 4 14.76 -4.41 -19.16
C THR A 4 13.62 -5.40 -19.39
N ARG A 5 13.51 -6.42 -18.52
CA ARG A 5 12.36 -7.32 -18.50
C ARG A 5 11.10 -6.48 -18.33
N ASN A 6 10.27 -6.49 -19.36
CA ASN A 6 8.96 -5.85 -19.32
C ASN A 6 8.16 -6.41 -18.13
N PRO A 7 7.64 -5.56 -17.21
CA PRO A 7 6.89 -6.02 -16.04
C PRO A 7 5.69 -6.89 -16.39
N GLN A 8 5.15 -6.78 -17.60
CA GLN A 8 4.07 -7.63 -18.09
C GLN A 8 4.53 -9.07 -18.40
N THR A 9 5.75 -9.23 -18.91
CA THR A 9 6.34 -10.57 -19.16
C THR A 9 6.71 -11.24 -17.85
N ALA A 10 7.30 -10.53 -16.90
CA ALA A 10 7.61 -11.06 -15.57
C ALA A 10 6.33 -11.51 -14.82
N ALA A 11 5.24 -10.75 -14.93
CA ALA A 11 3.96 -11.13 -14.34
C ALA A 11 3.33 -12.34 -15.03
N ALA A 12 3.50 -12.49 -16.34
CA ALA A 12 3.01 -13.64 -17.10
C ALA A 12 3.81 -14.92 -16.76
N GLU A 13 5.13 -14.82 -16.67
CA GLU A 13 6.01 -15.91 -16.24
C GLU A 13 5.74 -16.34 -14.79
N ALA A 14 5.54 -15.41 -13.89
CA ALA A 14 5.15 -15.70 -12.51
C ALA A 14 3.81 -16.45 -12.43
N ARG A 15 2.83 -16.05 -13.24
CA ARG A 15 1.54 -16.75 -13.33
C ARG A 15 1.66 -18.15 -13.92
N ALA A 16 2.51 -18.35 -14.94
CA ALA A 16 2.75 -19.64 -15.54
C ALA A 16 3.43 -20.59 -14.56
N ASN A 17 4.47 -20.14 -13.88
CA ASN A 17 5.17 -20.89 -12.83
C ASN A 17 4.24 -21.25 -11.67
N TYR A 18 3.35 -20.32 -11.27
CA TYR A 18 2.37 -20.55 -10.21
C TYR A 18 1.38 -21.66 -10.59
N ARG A 19 0.87 -21.65 -11.84
CA ARG A 19 -0.04 -22.69 -12.34
C ARG A 19 0.66 -24.06 -12.43
N GLU A 20 1.91 -24.08 -12.84
CA GLU A 20 2.67 -25.32 -12.94
C GLU A 20 2.96 -25.91 -11.54
N VAL A 21 3.36 -25.10 -10.58
CA VAL A 21 3.59 -25.53 -9.19
C VAL A 21 2.29 -26.03 -8.56
N THR A 22 1.17 -25.31 -8.73
CA THR A 22 -0.14 -25.73 -8.18
C THR A 22 -0.67 -27.00 -8.82
N SER A 23 -0.47 -27.20 -10.14
CA SER A 23 -0.87 -28.45 -10.79
C SER A 23 -0.03 -29.65 -10.34
N LYS A 24 1.27 -29.46 -10.12
CA LYS A 24 2.17 -30.48 -9.57
C LYS A 24 1.84 -30.83 -8.12
N LEU A 25 1.50 -29.83 -7.30
CA LEU A 25 1.08 -30.04 -5.90
C LEU A 25 -0.26 -30.76 -5.80
N GLY A 26 -1.22 -30.44 -6.67
CA GLY A 26 -2.49 -31.15 -6.77
C GLY A 26 -2.32 -32.60 -7.23
N ALA A 27 -1.40 -32.86 -8.17
CA ALA A 27 -1.08 -34.21 -8.63
C ALA A 27 -0.38 -35.09 -7.55
N LEU A 28 0.27 -34.45 -6.57
CA LEU A 28 0.92 -35.14 -5.44
C LEU A 28 -0.06 -35.45 -4.26
N GLY A 29 -1.35 -35.14 -4.41
CA GLY A 29 -2.34 -35.41 -3.37
C GLY A 29 -2.17 -34.60 -2.10
N LEU A 30 -1.49 -33.44 -2.18
CA LEU A 30 -1.27 -32.54 -1.05
C LEU A 30 -2.48 -31.62 -0.74
N ASP A 31 -3.67 -32.12 -1.00
CA ASP A 31 -4.93 -31.52 -0.53
C ASP A 31 -5.14 -31.83 0.98
N THR A 32 -4.04 -31.74 1.73
CA THR A 32 -4.05 -31.99 3.17
C THR A 32 -4.66 -30.80 3.87
N ALA A 33 -5.77 -31.03 4.56
CA ALA A 33 -6.41 -29.99 5.36
C ALA A 33 -5.44 -29.46 6.42
N ILE A 34 -5.29 -28.14 6.49
CA ILE A 34 -4.46 -27.50 7.52
C ILE A 34 -5.14 -27.68 8.88
N PRO A 35 -4.45 -28.23 9.90
CA PRO A 35 -5.03 -28.42 11.23
C PRO A 35 -5.59 -27.11 11.79
N GLU A 36 -6.76 -27.18 12.43
CA GLU A 36 -7.47 -26.01 12.94
C GLU A 36 -6.64 -25.23 13.98
N GLY A 37 -5.87 -25.92 14.82
CA GLY A 37 -4.98 -25.28 15.78
C GLY A 37 -3.86 -24.45 15.13
N VAL A 38 -3.35 -24.90 13.97
CA VAL A 38 -2.34 -24.15 13.20
C VAL A 38 -2.95 -22.91 12.58
N ARG A 39 -4.17 -23.00 12.05
CA ARG A 39 -4.91 -21.84 11.50
C ARG A 39 -5.19 -20.81 12.59
N ALA A 40 -5.74 -21.23 13.73
CA ALA A 40 -6.03 -20.33 14.84
C ALA A 40 -4.78 -19.62 15.38
N LEU A 41 -3.64 -20.31 15.45
CA LEU A 41 -2.37 -19.71 15.86
C LEU A 41 -1.89 -18.68 14.83
N ALA A 42 -1.99 -18.99 13.54
CA ALA A 42 -1.59 -18.10 12.45
C ALA A 42 -2.47 -16.85 12.41
N GLU A 43 -3.80 -16.98 12.52
CA GLU A 43 -4.75 -15.85 12.59
C GLU A 43 -4.44 -14.95 13.78
N ASN A 44 -4.25 -15.50 14.99
CA ASN A 44 -3.90 -14.73 16.18
C ASN A 44 -2.57 -13.98 16.01
N THR A 45 -1.58 -14.60 15.37
CA THR A 45 -0.28 -13.97 15.14
C THR A 45 -0.41 -12.79 14.19
N VAL A 46 -1.18 -12.95 13.12
CA VAL A 46 -1.46 -11.86 12.15
C VAL A 46 -2.19 -10.70 12.84
N ASP A 47 -3.23 -10.98 13.61
CA ASP A 47 -4.00 -9.95 14.32
C ASP A 47 -3.13 -9.16 15.31
N ARG A 48 -2.30 -9.82 16.12
CA ARG A 48 -1.38 -9.17 17.06
C ARG A 48 -0.34 -8.31 16.34
N THR A 49 0.19 -8.78 15.21
CA THR A 49 1.16 -8.03 14.41
C THR A 49 0.50 -6.80 13.80
N ARG A 50 -0.73 -6.92 13.31
CA ARG A 50 -1.54 -5.81 12.80
C ARG A 50 -1.79 -4.76 13.87
N GLU A 51 -2.20 -5.15 15.09
CA GLU A 51 -2.41 -4.22 16.20
C GLU A 51 -1.13 -3.49 16.62
N ALA A 52 0.00 -4.20 16.67
CA ALA A 52 1.29 -3.59 17.01
C ALA A 52 1.68 -2.56 15.94
N TYR A 53 1.45 -2.86 14.67
CA TYR A 53 1.69 -1.95 13.57
C TYR A 53 0.81 -0.70 13.66
N HIS A 54 -0.51 -0.85 13.87
CA HIS A 54 -1.42 0.29 14.03
C HIS A 54 -0.99 1.21 15.17
N ARG A 55 -0.66 0.65 16.34
CA ARG A 55 -0.15 1.44 17.47
C ARG A 55 1.11 2.23 17.13
N SER A 56 2.03 1.65 16.37
CA SER A 56 3.26 2.35 15.97
C SER A 56 2.99 3.47 14.94
N THR A 57 2.06 3.25 14.00
CA THR A 57 1.67 4.27 13.01
C THR A 57 0.88 5.41 13.63
N ASP A 58 0.02 5.14 14.62
CA ASP A 58 -0.72 6.19 15.34
C ASP A 58 0.23 7.10 16.13
N ALA A 59 1.27 6.51 16.76
CA ALA A 59 2.31 7.29 17.42
C ALA A 59 3.13 8.15 16.44
N PHE A 60 3.40 7.62 15.25
CA PHE A 60 4.09 8.37 14.19
C PHE A 60 3.26 9.53 13.68
N ASP A 61 1.96 9.33 13.45
CA ASP A 61 1.03 10.39 13.02
C ASP A 61 0.89 11.51 14.04
N ALA A 62 0.86 11.18 15.34
CA ALA A 62 0.86 12.19 16.39
C ALA A 62 2.14 13.06 16.34
N SER A 63 3.29 12.44 16.01
CA SER A 63 4.55 13.16 15.84
C SER A 63 4.52 14.06 14.60
N VAL A 64 4.02 13.56 13.47
CA VAL A 64 3.87 14.33 12.22
C VAL A 64 2.92 15.52 12.44
N ALA A 65 1.79 15.31 13.11
CA ALA A 65 0.84 16.39 13.41
C ALA A 65 1.45 17.50 14.30
N THR A 66 2.36 17.13 15.18
CA THR A 66 3.09 18.11 16.00
C THR A 66 4.09 18.92 15.18
N PHE A 67 4.77 18.26 14.23
CA PHE A 67 5.71 18.89 13.30
C PHE A 67 5.01 19.90 12.36
N GLU A 68 3.82 19.53 11.85
CA GLU A 68 3.04 20.35 10.93
C GLU A 68 2.57 21.67 11.53
N LYS A 69 2.28 21.69 12.83
CA LYS A 69 1.93 22.95 13.55
C LYS A 69 3.07 23.96 13.57
N SER A 70 4.28 23.53 13.29
CA SER A 70 5.50 24.35 13.31
C SER A 70 5.90 24.91 11.94
N PHE A 71 5.20 24.52 10.85
CA PHE A 71 5.51 24.95 9.48
C PHE A 71 4.50 25.94 8.91
N ASP A 72 5.03 26.99 8.26
CA ASP A 72 4.29 28.01 7.53
C ASP A 72 3.54 27.43 6.32
N ALA A 73 2.63 28.21 5.72
CA ALA A 73 1.72 27.81 4.64
C ALA A 73 2.39 27.08 3.45
N ALA A 74 3.67 27.35 3.17
CA ALA A 74 4.45 26.66 2.15
C ALA A 74 4.75 25.19 2.50
N GLY A 75 4.77 24.85 3.80
CA GLY A 75 4.98 23.47 4.29
C GLY A 75 3.72 22.61 4.25
N GLN A 76 2.53 23.22 4.21
CA GLN A 76 1.25 22.48 4.28
C GLN A 76 1.02 21.56 3.08
N GLY A 77 1.46 21.97 1.90
CA GLY A 77 1.35 21.13 0.70
C GLY A 77 2.24 19.88 0.77
N ALA A 78 3.47 20.03 1.24
CA ALA A 78 4.39 18.91 1.43
C ALA A 78 3.89 17.96 2.53
N ALA A 79 3.34 18.50 3.61
CA ALA A 79 2.75 17.74 4.69
C ALA A 79 1.54 16.93 4.22
N ALA A 80 0.64 17.53 3.43
CA ALA A 80 -0.51 16.85 2.85
C ALA A 80 -0.08 15.71 1.90
N PHE A 81 0.98 15.92 1.13
CA PHE A 81 1.55 14.89 0.27
C PHE A 81 2.11 13.72 1.09
N ASN A 82 2.91 14.01 2.11
CA ASN A 82 3.47 12.98 2.98
C ASN A 82 2.39 12.18 3.70
N ARG A 83 1.36 12.84 4.24
CA ARG A 83 0.19 12.16 4.83
C ARG A 83 -0.47 11.20 3.85
N LYS A 84 -0.64 11.64 2.60
CA LYS A 84 -1.25 10.79 1.57
C LYS A 84 -0.42 9.55 1.27
N ILE A 85 0.91 9.69 1.20
CA ILE A 85 1.81 8.54 1.00
C ILE A 85 1.73 7.57 2.17
N ILE A 86 1.72 8.08 3.40
CA ILE A 86 1.58 7.26 4.61
C ILE A 86 0.23 6.52 4.62
N ASP A 87 -0.87 7.21 4.27
CA ASP A 87 -2.21 6.63 4.20
C ASP A 87 -2.29 5.50 3.13
N ILE A 88 -1.66 5.71 1.98
CA ILE A 88 -1.53 4.67 0.95
C ILE A 88 -0.75 3.46 1.47
N ALA A 89 0.38 3.69 2.13
CA ALA A 89 1.20 2.63 2.72
C ALA A 89 0.42 1.83 3.77
N ARG A 90 -0.34 2.50 4.65
CA ARG A 90 -1.22 1.86 5.63
C ARG A 90 -2.26 0.97 4.96
N ARG A 91 -3.00 1.52 3.99
CA ARG A 91 -4.05 0.76 3.28
C ARG A 91 -3.48 -0.49 2.60
N ASN A 92 -2.29 -0.38 2.03
CA ASN A 92 -1.62 -1.51 1.37
C ASN A 92 -1.17 -2.56 2.39
N LEU A 93 -0.69 -2.13 3.55
CA LEU A 93 -0.28 -3.03 4.61
C LEU A 93 -1.48 -3.71 5.28
N ASP A 94 -2.56 -2.97 5.53
CA ASP A 94 -3.83 -3.55 6.01
C ASP A 94 -4.37 -4.62 5.07
N ALA A 95 -4.36 -4.34 3.76
CA ALA A 95 -4.75 -5.32 2.76
C ALA A 95 -3.86 -6.57 2.78
N SER A 96 -2.56 -6.40 3.09
CA SER A 96 -1.63 -7.52 3.23
C SER A 96 -1.91 -8.34 4.48
N PHE A 97 -2.25 -7.70 5.60
CA PHE A 97 -2.67 -8.40 6.83
C PHE A 97 -3.99 -9.14 6.61
N ASP A 98 -4.95 -8.55 5.91
CA ASP A 98 -6.22 -9.20 5.56
C ASP A 98 -5.99 -10.44 4.68
N LEU A 99 -5.06 -10.37 3.73
CA LEU A 99 -4.65 -11.54 2.96
C LEU A 99 -4.00 -12.59 3.84
N ALA A 100 -3.03 -12.19 4.69
CA ALA A 100 -2.34 -13.11 5.58
C ALA A 100 -3.32 -13.83 6.53
N LYS A 101 -4.29 -13.10 7.08
CA LYS A 101 -5.36 -13.67 7.91
C LYS A 101 -6.23 -14.64 7.12
N SER A 102 -6.62 -14.26 5.90
CA SER A 102 -7.43 -15.13 5.03
C SER A 102 -6.68 -16.41 4.68
N LEU A 103 -5.38 -16.31 4.35
CA LEU A 103 -4.53 -17.47 4.07
C LEU A 103 -4.34 -18.37 5.29
N ALA A 104 -4.19 -17.76 6.49
CA ALA A 104 -4.11 -18.52 7.75
C ALA A 104 -5.39 -19.32 8.04
N GLY A 105 -6.56 -18.79 7.65
CA GLY A 105 -7.86 -19.45 7.76
C GLY A 105 -8.21 -20.43 6.63
N ALA A 106 -7.39 -20.52 5.58
CA ALA A 106 -7.65 -21.39 4.44
C ALA A 106 -7.68 -22.88 4.85
N LYS A 107 -8.61 -23.62 4.26
CA LYS A 107 -8.84 -25.03 4.62
C LYS A 107 -7.93 -25.98 3.86
N ASN A 108 -7.54 -25.60 2.67
CA ASN A 108 -6.72 -26.40 1.76
C ASN A 108 -5.90 -25.48 0.82
N LEU A 109 -5.04 -26.07 0.02
CA LEU A 109 -4.16 -25.34 -0.89
C LEU A 109 -4.91 -24.62 -2.01
N THR A 110 -6.02 -25.18 -2.48
CA THR A 110 -6.86 -24.58 -3.52
C THR A 110 -7.45 -23.25 -3.03
N ASP A 111 -8.01 -23.22 -1.81
CA ASP A 111 -8.52 -22.00 -1.18
C ASP A 111 -7.41 -20.92 -1.09
N MET A 112 -6.18 -21.31 -0.73
CA MET A 112 -5.04 -20.37 -0.65
C MET A 112 -4.74 -19.73 -1.99
N VAL A 113 -4.76 -20.49 -3.08
CA VAL A 113 -4.50 -19.99 -4.44
C VAL A 113 -5.61 -19.05 -4.90
N GLU A 114 -6.86 -19.39 -4.60
CA GLU A 114 -8.01 -18.53 -4.92
C GLU A 114 -7.95 -17.18 -4.18
N LEU A 115 -7.68 -17.21 -2.87
CA LEU A 115 -7.52 -16.02 -2.05
C LEU A 115 -6.40 -15.11 -2.56
N GLN A 116 -5.25 -15.69 -2.91
CA GLN A 116 -4.12 -14.95 -3.44
C GLN A 116 -4.42 -14.35 -4.82
N THR A 117 -5.11 -15.09 -5.68
CA THR A 117 -5.52 -14.60 -7.01
C THR A 117 -6.51 -13.44 -6.88
N ALA A 118 -7.51 -13.56 -6.01
CA ALA A 118 -8.48 -12.51 -5.74
C ALA A 118 -7.83 -11.25 -5.17
N PHE A 119 -6.87 -11.41 -4.27
CA PHE A 119 -6.09 -10.31 -3.71
C PHE A 119 -5.34 -9.54 -4.80
N TRP A 120 -4.58 -10.23 -5.66
CA TRP A 120 -3.83 -9.55 -6.72
C TRP A 120 -4.73 -8.82 -7.70
N ARG A 121 -5.89 -9.39 -8.04
CA ARG A 121 -6.87 -8.72 -8.90
C ARG A 121 -7.37 -7.41 -8.27
N LYS A 122 -7.71 -7.44 -6.97
CA LYS A 122 -8.11 -6.26 -6.23
C LYS A 122 -6.97 -5.24 -6.12
N GLN A 123 -5.74 -5.71 -5.86
CA GLN A 123 -4.57 -4.86 -5.67
C GLN A 123 -4.22 -4.07 -6.94
N PHE A 124 -4.39 -4.64 -8.13
CA PHE A 124 -4.18 -3.91 -9.37
C PHE A 124 -5.13 -2.71 -9.52
N GLY A 125 -6.42 -2.89 -9.20
CA GLY A 125 -7.38 -1.78 -9.20
C GLY A 125 -7.02 -0.70 -8.18
N THR A 126 -6.62 -1.11 -6.99
CA THR A 126 -6.19 -0.21 -5.91
C THR A 126 -4.95 0.58 -6.30
N LEU A 127 -3.94 -0.02 -6.92
CA LEU A 127 -2.73 0.66 -7.39
C LEU A 127 -3.04 1.76 -8.41
N THR A 128 -3.95 1.50 -9.35
CA THR A 128 -4.39 2.49 -10.32
C THR A 128 -5.05 3.68 -9.62
N ALA A 129 -5.98 3.44 -8.70
CA ALA A 129 -6.64 4.49 -7.94
C ALA A 129 -5.65 5.29 -7.09
N GLN A 130 -4.70 4.63 -6.43
CA GLN A 130 -3.65 5.29 -5.64
C GLN A 130 -2.75 6.17 -6.50
N ALA A 131 -2.39 5.73 -7.70
CA ALA A 131 -1.59 6.53 -8.64
C ALA A 131 -2.33 7.82 -9.05
N GLU A 132 -3.64 7.75 -9.32
CA GLU A 132 -4.46 8.92 -9.62
C GLU A 132 -4.59 9.86 -8.41
N GLU A 133 -4.78 9.33 -7.21
CA GLU A 133 -4.82 10.13 -5.98
C GLU A 133 -3.51 10.90 -5.77
N VAL A 134 -2.36 10.26 -5.93
CA VAL A 134 -1.04 10.89 -5.80
C VAL A 134 -0.83 11.95 -6.88
N ARG A 135 -1.20 11.66 -8.11
CA ARG A 135 -1.12 12.60 -9.23
C ARG A 135 -1.95 13.85 -8.99
N ALA A 136 -3.21 13.68 -8.57
CA ALA A 136 -4.11 14.80 -8.30
C ALA A 136 -3.55 15.69 -7.17
N LEU A 137 -3.03 15.07 -6.11
CA LEU A 137 -2.44 15.80 -4.99
C LEU A 137 -1.15 16.51 -5.39
N SER A 138 -0.27 15.90 -6.18
CA SER A 138 0.92 16.54 -6.72
C SER A 138 0.59 17.77 -7.55
N THR A 139 -0.41 17.68 -8.43
CA THR A 139 -0.87 18.80 -9.25
C THR A 139 -1.39 19.93 -8.38
N LYS A 140 -2.19 19.62 -7.35
CA LYS A 140 -2.72 20.61 -6.43
C LYS A 140 -1.61 21.31 -5.65
N VAL A 141 -0.68 20.55 -5.05
CA VAL A 141 0.44 21.10 -4.28
C VAL A 141 1.30 22.03 -5.14
N THR A 142 1.54 21.66 -6.40
CA THR A 142 2.30 22.50 -7.34
C THR A 142 1.56 23.80 -7.66
N ALA A 143 0.24 23.75 -7.88
CA ALA A 143 -0.57 24.92 -8.14
C ALA A 143 -0.63 25.86 -6.94
N ASP A 144 -0.85 25.33 -5.74
CA ASP A 144 -0.91 26.11 -4.50
C ASP A 144 0.45 26.80 -4.20
N ALA A 145 1.56 26.10 -4.44
CA ALA A 145 2.90 26.67 -4.30
C ALA A 145 3.17 27.81 -5.33
N ALA A 146 2.73 27.64 -6.56
CA ALA A 146 2.87 28.68 -7.60
C ALA A 146 2.05 29.94 -7.26
N GLU A 147 0.84 29.78 -6.71
CA GLU A 147 0.00 30.89 -6.30
C GLU A 147 0.59 31.65 -5.10
N ALA A 148 1.05 30.92 -4.08
CA ALA A 148 1.74 31.50 -2.94
C ALA A 148 2.98 32.32 -3.35
N LEU A 149 3.75 31.84 -4.34
CA LEU A 149 4.90 32.55 -4.87
C LEU A 149 4.51 33.85 -5.59
N LYS A 150 3.45 33.81 -6.42
CA LYS A 150 2.92 35.00 -7.09
C LYS A 150 2.48 36.06 -6.09
N GLU A 151 1.72 35.68 -5.07
CA GLU A 151 1.29 36.60 -4.01
C GLU A 151 2.48 37.21 -3.26
N HIS A 152 3.50 36.40 -2.97
CA HIS A 152 4.70 36.91 -2.31
C HIS A 152 5.44 37.93 -3.17
N MET A 153 5.60 37.65 -4.45
CA MET A 153 6.21 38.57 -5.42
C MET A 153 5.42 39.85 -5.54
N ALA A 154 4.09 39.78 -5.64
CA ALA A 154 3.22 40.96 -5.74
C ALA A 154 3.32 41.84 -4.48
N ARG A 155 3.33 41.24 -3.30
CA ARG A 155 3.52 41.96 -2.02
C ARG A 155 4.88 42.65 -1.93
N SER A 156 5.94 41.94 -2.34
CA SER A 156 7.30 42.48 -2.36
C SER A 156 7.49 43.64 -3.35
N ALA A 157 6.80 43.59 -4.51
CA ALA A 157 6.78 44.67 -5.48
C ALA A 157 6.07 45.95 -4.97
N LYS A 158 4.93 45.74 -4.24
CA LYS A 158 4.16 46.84 -3.66
C LYS A 158 4.87 47.53 -2.49
N ALA A 159 5.70 46.80 -1.74
CA ALA A 159 6.47 47.35 -0.64
C ALA A 159 7.70 48.17 -1.06
N ARG A 160 8.07 48.12 -2.34
CA ARG A 160 9.22 48.87 -2.88
C ARG A 160 8.82 50.18 -3.60
N ASN A 161 7.53 50.46 -3.79
CA ASN A 161 6.97 51.70 -4.32
C ASN A 161 6.39 52.56 -3.18
#